data_1728b7e8ff3f2508e7142066c102bc2c
#
_entry.id   1728b7e8ff3f2508e7142066c102bc2c
#
_cell.length_a   1.000
_cell.length_b   1.000
_cell.length_c   1.000
_cell.angle_alpha   90.00
_cell.angle_beta   90.00
_cell.angle_gamma   90.00
#
_symmetry.space_group_name_H-M   'P 1'
#
loop_
_entity.id
_entity.type
_entity.pdbx_description
1 polymer ?
#
loop_
_entity_poly.entity_id
_entity_poly.type
_entity_poly.pdbx_seq_one_letter_code
_entity_poly.pdbx_strand_id
1 'polypeptide(L)' 'MTSVSLLRWLRRQLREPSPLRERLEAAIANDDPSEARRIVANAPFSEAQRRHVERLLDDWEDGR' A
#
# COMPACT_ATOMS: atom_id res chain seq x y z
N MET A 1 -7.74 -10.21 6.46
CA MET A 1 -6.65 -9.41 7.06
C MET A 1 -5.78 -8.78 6.00
N THR A 2 -6.44 -8.09 5.15
CA THR A 2 -5.87 -7.62 3.91
C THR A 2 -4.89 -6.46 4.08
N SER A 3 -5.13 -5.58 5.07
CA SER A 3 -4.20 -4.50 5.34
C SER A 3 -2.85 -5.01 5.84
N VAL A 4 -2.84 -6.15 6.54
CA VAL A 4 -1.60 -6.77 6.99
C VAL A 4 -0.78 -7.27 5.79
N SER A 5 -1.47 -7.84 4.80
CA SER A 5 -0.80 -8.30 3.57
C SER A 5 -0.16 -7.14 2.83
N LEU A 6 -0.88 -6.03 2.74
CA LEU A 6 -0.35 -4.82 2.11
C LEU A 6 0.87 -4.29 2.86
N LEU A 7 0.79 -4.26 4.19
CA LEU A 7 1.91 -3.77 5.01
C LEU A 7 3.15 -4.65 4.84
N ARG A 8 2.97 -5.98 4.81
CA ARG A 8 4.09 -6.90 4.59
C ARG A 8 4.73 -6.68 3.23
N TRP A 9 3.90 -6.55 2.20
CA TRP A 9 4.38 -6.30 0.86
C TRP A 9 5.17 -4.99 0.81
N LEU A 10 4.61 -3.96 1.40
CA LEU A 10 5.24 -2.63 1.42
C LEU A 10 6.63 -2.69 2.06
N ARG A 11 6.74 -3.34 3.21
CA ARG A 11 8.01 -3.46 3.92
C ARG A 11 9.03 -4.27 3.16
N ARG A 12 8.57 -5.22 2.35
CA ARG A 12 9.46 -6.02 1.51
C ARG A 12 9.97 -5.20 0.33
N GLN A 13 9.12 -4.38 -0.26
CA GLN A 13 9.49 -3.56 -1.40
C GLN A 13 10.31 -2.34 -1.00
N LEU A 14 9.96 -1.71 0.11
CA LEU A 14 10.62 -0.52 0.61
C LEU A 14 11.27 -0.82 1.95
N ARG A 15 12.42 -1.47 1.90
CA ARG A 15 13.11 -1.93 3.12
C ARG A 15 13.59 -0.78 3.98
N GLU A 16 14.03 0.30 3.34
CA GLU A 16 14.53 1.45 4.07
C GLU A 16 13.41 2.44 4.33
N PRO A 17 13.41 3.11 5.48
CA PRO A 17 12.44 4.17 5.75
C PRO A 17 12.52 5.24 4.67
N SER A 18 11.35 5.68 4.21
CA SER A 18 11.26 6.72 3.19
C SER A 18 9.94 7.47 3.39
N PRO A 19 9.82 8.69 2.86
CA PRO A 19 8.55 9.41 2.94
C PRO A 19 7.39 8.62 2.34
N LEU A 20 7.62 7.92 1.24
CA LEU A 20 6.59 7.10 0.60
C LEU A 20 6.12 5.99 1.52
N ARG A 21 7.08 5.26 2.10
CA ARG A 21 6.76 4.17 3.02
C ARG A 21 5.98 4.69 4.23
N GLU A 22 6.44 5.81 4.80
CA GLU A 22 5.79 6.38 5.97
C GLU A 22 4.35 6.80 5.68
N ARG A 23 4.11 7.40 4.52
CA ARG A 23 2.76 7.81 4.13
C ARG A 23 1.84 6.61 3.96
N LEU A 24 2.34 5.56 3.31
CA LEU A 24 1.54 4.36 3.12
C LEU A 24 1.27 3.66 4.44
N GLU A 25 2.26 3.57 5.32
CA GLU A 25 2.06 2.98 6.63
C GLU A 25 1.04 3.77 7.44
N ALA A 26 1.06 5.09 7.35
CA ALA A 26 0.08 5.93 8.03
C ALA A 26 -1.33 5.70 7.49
N ALA A 27 -1.48 5.58 6.16
CA ALA A 27 -2.78 5.29 5.57
C ALA A 27 -3.31 3.94 6.02
N ILE A 28 -2.43 2.94 6.13
CA ILE A 28 -2.82 1.61 6.62
C ILE A 28 -3.23 1.70 8.08
N ALA A 29 -2.47 2.42 8.91
CA ALA A 29 -2.76 2.56 10.33
C ALA A 29 -4.08 3.29 10.56
N ASN A 30 -4.44 4.21 9.67
CA ASN A 30 -5.69 4.96 9.74
C ASN A 30 -6.86 4.26 9.05
N ASP A 31 -6.61 3.05 8.51
CA ASP A 31 -7.62 2.28 7.78
C ASP A 31 -8.24 3.12 6.66
N ASP A 32 -7.38 3.74 5.87
CA ASP A 32 -7.79 4.66 4.80
C ASP A 32 -7.29 4.18 3.44
N PRO A 33 -8.02 3.24 2.80
CA PRO A 33 -7.60 2.72 1.50
C PRO A 33 -7.66 3.76 0.38
N SER A 34 -8.54 4.75 0.50
CA SER A 34 -8.63 5.83 -0.51
C SER A 34 -7.34 6.62 -0.56
N GLU A 35 -6.80 6.98 0.61
CA GLU A 35 -5.54 7.68 0.69
C GLU A 35 -4.39 6.80 0.19
N ALA A 36 -4.42 5.52 0.56
CA ALA A 36 -3.40 4.57 0.10
C ALA A 36 -3.39 4.48 -1.43
N ARG A 37 -4.56 4.42 -2.06
CA ARG A 37 -4.65 4.41 -3.53
C ARG A 37 -4.07 5.65 -4.15
N ARG A 38 -4.35 6.80 -3.57
CA ARG A 38 -3.82 8.06 -4.08
C ARG A 38 -2.29 8.09 -4.00
N ILE A 39 -1.74 7.63 -2.88
CA ILE A 39 -0.30 7.58 -2.70
C ILE A 39 0.32 6.62 -3.73
N VAL A 40 -0.26 5.45 -3.92
CA VAL A 40 0.23 4.46 -4.88
C VAL A 40 0.18 5.00 -6.30
N ALA A 41 -0.87 5.74 -6.64
CA ALA A 41 -1.03 6.30 -7.99
C ALA A 41 0.12 7.25 -8.33
N ASN A 42 0.68 7.91 -7.34
CA ASN A 42 1.78 8.87 -7.54
C ASN A 42 3.15 8.30 -7.18
N ALA A 43 3.22 7.03 -6.79
CA ALA A 43 4.47 6.40 -6.38
C ALA A 43 5.25 5.89 -7.61
N PRO A 44 6.58 5.85 -7.51
CA PRO A 44 7.41 5.35 -8.63
C PRO A 44 7.51 3.82 -8.62
N PHE A 45 6.39 3.14 -8.53
CA PHE A 45 6.36 1.69 -8.60
C PHE A 45 6.45 1.24 -10.06
N SER A 46 7.07 0.09 -10.29
CA SER A 46 7.05 -0.55 -11.59
C SER A 46 5.63 -1.02 -11.92
N GLU A 47 5.39 -1.36 -13.17
CA GLU A 47 4.07 -1.84 -13.58
C GLU A 47 3.68 -3.11 -12.83
N ALA A 48 4.64 -4.03 -12.65
CA ALA A 48 4.39 -5.26 -11.91
C ALA A 48 4.05 -4.97 -10.44
N GLN A 49 4.81 -4.07 -9.81
CA GLN A 49 4.54 -3.67 -8.44
C GLN A 49 3.18 -3.02 -8.31
N ARG A 50 2.83 -2.15 -9.27
CA ARG A 50 1.56 -1.45 -9.27
C ARG A 50 0.38 -2.42 -9.36
N ARG A 51 0.47 -3.40 -10.25
CA ARG A 51 -0.57 -4.42 -10.38
C ARG A 51 -0.76 -5.20 -9.09
N HIS A 52 0.35 -5.57 -8.47
CA HIS A 52 0.29 -6.35 -7.24
C HIS A 52 -0.33 -5.54 -6.10
N VAL A 53 0.12 -4.30 -5.93
CA VAL A 53 -0.39 -3.47 -4.83
C VAL A 53 -1.85 -3.11 -5.04
N GLU A 54 -2.28 -2.90 -6.29
CA GLU A 54 -3.69 -2.62 -6.57
C GLU A 54 -4.57 -3.79 -6.19
N ARG A 55 -4.11 -5.03 -6.42
CA ARG A 55 -4.82 -6.21 -5.97
C ARG A 55 -4.95 -6.25 -4.45
N LEU A 56 -3.87 -5.93 -3.76
CA LEU A 56 -3.90 -5.89 -2.30
C LEU A 56 -4.85 -4.81 -1.79
N LEU A 57 -4.89 -3.67 -2.47
CA LEU A 57 -5.82 -2.60 -2.12
C LEU A 57 -7.27 -3.03 -2.34
N ASP A 58 -7.55 -3.71 -3.45
CA ASP A 58 -8.89 -4.24 -3.71
C ASP A 58 -9.33 -5.22 -2.63
N ASP A 59 -8.44 -6.13 -2.25
CA ASP A 59 -8.73 -7.09 -1.19
C ASP A 59 -9.02 -6.39 0.13
N TRP A 60 -8.27 -5.36 0.43
CA TRP A 60 -8.46 -4.58 1.65
C TRP A 60 -9.82 -3.90 1.65
N GLU A 61 -10.18 -3.26 0.54
CA GLU A 61 -11.48 -2.58 0.45
C GLU A 61 -12.63 -3.58 0.52
N ASP A 62 -12.48 -4.74 -0.10
CA ASP A 62 -13.52 -5.77 -0.07
C ASP A 62 -13.71 -6.35 1.34
N GLY A 63 -12.66 -6.37 2.13
CA GLY A 63 -12.70 -6.92 3.48
C GLY A 63 -13.18 -5.96 4.58
N ARG A 64 -13.53 -4.76 4.21
CA ARG A 64 -13.93 -3.73 5.21
C ARG A 64 -15.35 -3.90 5.73
#